data_274a518cd7f7dcffba1979f4fe391083
#
_entry.id   274a518cd7f7dcffba1979f4fe391083
#
_cell.length_a   1.000
_cell.length_b   1.000
_cell.length_c   1.000
_cell.angle_alpha   90.00
_cell.angle_beta   90.00
_cell.angle_gamma   90.00
#
_symmetry.space_group_name_H-M   'P 1'
#
loop_
_entity.id
_entity.type
_entity.pdbx_description
1 polymer ?
#
loop_
_entity_poly.entity_id
_entity_poly.type
_entity_poly.pdbx_seq_one_letter_code
_entity_poly.pdbx_strand_id
1 'polypeptide(L)'
;MSVLTGMFSPTSGSAFINGHNIITSMDKVRQSLGLCPQHNMLFEDLNVNEHLRFFGMLKGMSSSEAAREATTYIEMLNLEKKKNVNVTNLSGGMKRKVNLGIALIGNSKVVMLDEPTSGMDPEARREMWDLLNSLKKGRTILLTTHFMEEADVLGDRIAIMGRGRVKCFGTPFFLKKRFGHGYTLHIMKGDQFNNIERCTEIISGQVPGSTMIQDNDSEATYRLDNDQSEKFPDMFLDLEKEKKELDIVNFGLDLTTMDDVFLKIGELDEPDENNPEIGSIHSSEVMKDISKDDAASDSGLVASSVSGLKLILIQLYGLLVKRMIYTWRRKILYFSMMIQPITMAVFIVLSLNPYTGNVRERPARLMDLGSYTNPKTYIGHDGSDIGGKLQSTYKGLVTDGTTVLTDEDLDDTIIAAATGNMNLAKYRDSMPIAADFEKVIQ
;
A
#
# COMPACT_ATOMS: atom_id res chain seq x y z
N MET A 1 -12.08 -3.10 -4.16
CA MET A 1 -11.18 -1.94 -3.95
C MET A 1 -9.99 -1.93 -4.90
N SER A 2 -9.14 -2.94 -4.92
CA SER A 2 -7.85 -2.93 -5.64
C SER A 2 -7.94 -2.70 -7.15
N VAL A 3 -8.99 -3.16 -7.82
CA VAL A 3 -9.24 -2.88 -9.25
C VAL A 3 -9.62 -1.41 -9.46
N LEU A 4 -10.49 -0.85 -8.62
CA LEU A 4 -10.92 0.54 -8.72
C LEU A 4 -9.78 1.54 -8.47
N THR A 5 -8.80 1.19 -7.64
CA THR A 5 -7.61 2.01 -7.37
C THR A 5 -6.48 1.81 -8.38
N GLY A 6 -6.67 0.88 -9.34
CA GLY A 6 -5.68 0.56 -10.37
C GLY A 6 -4.45 -0.18 -9.85
N MET A 7 -4.59 -0.94 -8.76
CA MET A 7 -3.56 -1.88 -8.30
C MET A 7 -3.56 -3.15 -9.14
N PHE A 8 -4.75 -3.58 -9.58
CA PHE A 8 -4.93 -4.70 -10.49
C PHE A 8 -5.77 -4.27 -11.69
N SER A 9 -5.44 -4.79 -12.87
CA SER A 9 -6.25 -4.60 -14.06
C SER A 9 -7.52 -5.45 -13.98
N PRO A 10 -8.70 -4.95 -14.44
CA PRO A 10 -9.89 -5.77 -14.52
C PRO A 10 -9.72 -6.86 -15.58
N THR A 11 -10.24 -8.06 -15.30
CA THR A 11 -10.26 -9.16 -16.28
C THR A 11 -11.23 -8.86 -17.42
N SER A 12 -12.35 -8.20 -17.11
CA SER A 12 -13.37 -7.77 -18.08
C SER A 12 -14.17 -6.62 -17.49
N GLY A 13 -14.93 -5.90 -18.33
CA GLY A 13 -15.73 -4.76 -17.93
C GLY A 13 -14.91 -3.52 -17.67
N SER A 14 -15.56 -2.44 -17.24
CA SER A 14 -14.93 -1.16 -16.90
C SER A 14 -15.69 -0.47 -15.77
N ALA A 15 -15.07 0.53 -15.14
CA ALA A 15 -15.71 1.38 -14.15
C ALA A 15 -15.30 2.84 -14.37
N PHE A 16 -16.16 3.75 -13.91
CA PHE A 16 -15.93 5.18 -13.97
C PHE A 16 -15.87 5.74 -12.55
N ILE A 17 -14.87 6.55 -12.27
CA ILE A 17 -14.70 7.24 -11.00
C ILE A 17 -14.57 8.71 -11.31
N ASN A 18 -15.47 9.52 -10.76
CA ASN A 18 -15.54 10.97 -11.02
C ASN A 18 -15.51 11.30 -12.52
N GLY A 19 -16.28 10.54 -13.33
CA GLY A 19 -16.37 10.69 -14.79
C GLY A 19 -15.17 10.16 -15.59
N HIS A 20 -14.15 9.58 -14.94
CA HIS A 20 -12.95 9.05 -15.60
C HIS A 20 -12.95 7.52 -15.58
N ASN A 21 -12.66 6.92 -16.73
CA ASN A 21 -12.56 5.47 -16.86
C ASN A 21 -11.26 4.95 -16.21
N ILE A 22 -11.38 3.90 -15.37
CA ILE A 22 -10.25 3.30 -14.64
C ILE A 22 -9.19 2.63 -15.55
N ILE A 23 -9.54 2.29 -16.80
CA ILE A 23 -8.62 1.63 -17.73
C ILE A 23 -7.83 2.69 -18.51
N THR A 24 -8.54 3.69 -19.08
CA THR A 24 -7.94 4.65 -20.02
C THR A 24 -7.42 5.94 -19.37
N SER A 25 -7.88 6.27 -18.17
CA SER A 25 -7.63 7.57 -17.53
C SER A 25 -7.29 7.43 -16.03
N MET A 26 -6.54 6.40 -15.65
CA MET A 26 -6.21 6.11 -14.26
C MET A 26 -5.48 7.27 -13.55
N ASP A 27 -4.68 8.04 -14.26
CA ASP A 27 -3.97 9.20 -13.68
C ASP A 27 -4.95 10.26 -13.17
N LYS A 28 -6.02 10.52 -13.92
CA LYS A 28 -7.08 11.46 -13.53
C LYS A 28 -7.91 10.91 -12.38
N VAL A 29 -8.17 9.59 -12.39
CA VAL A 29 -8.82 8.90 -11.27
C VAL A 29 -8.00 9.08 -9.99
N ARG A 30 -6.70 8.79 -10.02
CA ARG A 30 -5.80 8.91 -8.86
C ARG A 30 -5.69 10.32 -8.30
N GLN A 31 -5.81 11.35 -9.14
CA GLN A 31 -5.81 12.74 -8.69
C GLN A 31 -7.04 13.09 -7.84
N SER A 32 -8.20 12.50 -8.15
CA SER A 32 -9.45 12.73 -7.42
C SER A 32 -9.72 11.72 -6.31
N LEU A 33 -8.92 10.64 -6.25
CA LEU A 33 -9.10 9.51 -5.37
C LEU A 33 -8.26 9.64 -4.09
N GLY A 34 -8.87 9.37 -2.94
CA GLY A 34 -8.19 9.08 -1.69
C GLY A 34 -8.38 7.61 -1.30
N LEU A 35 -7.33 6.95 -0.85
CA LEU A 35 -7.39 5.56 -0.42
C LEU A 35 -6.89 5.43 1.02
N CYS A 36 -7.71 4.80 1.86
CA CYS A 36 -7.31 4.32 3.18
C CYS A 36 -7.38 2.78 3.17
N PRO A 37 -6.26 2.09 2.99
CA PRO A 37 -6.21 0.63 2.95
C PRO A 37 -6.44 0.02 4.33
N GLN A 38 -6.74 -1.28 4.40
CA GLN A 38 -6.98 -2.02 5.63
C GLN A 38 -5.76 -1.97 6.58
N HIS A 39 -4.54 -2.11 6.03
CA HIS A 39 -3.31 -2.00 6.80
C HIS A 39 -2.79 -0.56 6.82
N ASN A 40 -2.24 -0.16 7.97
CA ASN A 40 -1.68 1.18 8.13
C ASN A 40 -0.39 1.32 7.31
N MET A 41 -0.44 2.13 6.24
CA MET A 41 0.72 2.43 5.38
C MET A 41 1.40 3.72 5.86
N LEU A 42 2.02 3.67 7.03
CA LEU A 42 2.68 4.80 7.64
C LEU A 42 4.20 4.60 7.67
N PHE A 43 4.94 5.68 7.47
CA PHE A 43 6.40 5.67 7.53
C PHE A 43 6.86 5.86 8.98
N GLU A 44 7.60 4.91 9.51
CA GLU A 44 8.03 4.89 10.91
C GLU A 44 8.82 6.14 11.32
N ASP A 45 9.55 6.74 10.41
CA ASP A 45 10.42 7.87 10.66
C ASP A 45 9.72 9.24 10.56
N LEU A 46 8.43 9.29 10.18
CA LEU A 46 7.68 10.53 10.05
C LEU A 46 6.72 10.73 11.22
N ASN A 47 6.51 11.99 11.63
CA ASN A 47 5.43 12.35 12.56
C ASN A 47 4.11 12.59 11.80
N VAL A 48 3.02 12.83 12.53
CA VAL A 48 1.68 13.04 11.97
C VAL A 48 1.64 14.17 10.94
N ASN A 49 2.19 15.33 11.29
CA ASN A 49 2.21 16.50 10.42
C ASN A 49 3.04 16.27 9.14
N GLU A 50 4.19 15.62 9.29
CA GLU A 50 5.06 15.31 8.16
C GLU A 50 4.41 14.33 7.19
N HIS A 51 3.64 13.35 7.69
CA HIS A 51 2.86 12.44 6.84
C HIS A 51 1.85 13.21 5.98
N LEU A 52 1.00 14.00 6.61
CA LEU A 52 -0.03 14.73 5.88
C LEU A 52 0.59 15.70 4.88
N ARG A 53 1.59 16.46 5.26
CA ARG A 53 2.30 17.36 4.33
C ARG A 53 2.94 16.60 3.15
N PHE A 54 3.59 15.47 3.42
CA PHE A 54 4.21 14.64 2.38
C PHE A 54 3.18 14.16 1.36
N PHE A 55 2.06 13.57 1.83
CA PHE A 55 1.03 13.09 0.93
C PHE A 55 0.29 14.22 0.22
N GLY A 56 0.11 15.39 0.85
CA GLY A 56 -0.40 16.59 0.18
C GLY A 56 0.49 17.02 -1.00
N MET A 57 1.81 17.05 -0.79
CA MET A 57 2.76 17.36 -1.86
C MET A 57 2.76 16.28 -2.96
N LEU A 58 2.62 15.00 -2.64
CA LEU A 58 2.48 13.93 -3.64
C LEU A 58 1.24 14.11 -4.51
N LYS A 59 0.15 14.67 -3.95
CA LYS A 59 -1.07 15.03 -4.70
C LYS A 59 -0.94 16.35 -5.48
N GLY A 60 0.24 16.98 -5.50
CA GLY A 60 0.54 18.15 -6.29
C GLY A 60 0.33 19.50 -5.59
N MET A 61 0.08 19.50 -4.28
CA MET A 61 -0.02 20.74 -3.50
C MET A 61 1.35 21.37 -3.28
N SER A 62 1.43 22.69 -3.26
CA SER A 62 2.63 23.37 -2.81
C SER A 62 2.90 23.06 -1.32
N SER A 63 4.15 23.22 -0.87
CA SER A 63 4.53 22.95 0.53
C SER A 63 3.73 23.80 1.53
N SER A 64 3.38 25.03 1.17
CA SER A 64 2.57 25.93 2.01
C SER A 64 1.10 25.50 2.06
N GLU A 65 0.51 25.10 0.95
CA GLU A 65 -0.86 24.57 0.89
C GLU A 65 -0.98 23.25 1.66
N ALA A 66 -0.05 22.33 1.43
CA ALA A 66 0.01 21.06 2.15
C ALA A 66 0.15 21.27 3.67
N ALA A 67 0.92 22.27 4.11
CA ALA A 67 1.07 22.58 5.52
C ALA A 67 -0.23 23.14 6.15
N ARG A 68 -0.97 24.01 5.44
CA ARG A 68 -2.25 24.53 5.89
C ARG A 68 -3.30 23.43 5.98
N GLU A 69 -3.45 22.66 4.92
CA GLU A 69 -4.42 21.59 4.87
C GLU A 69 -4.12 20.49 5.89
N ALA A 70 -2.84 20.13 6.08
CA ALA A 70 -2.42 19.23 7.14
C ALA A 70 -2.85 19.70 8.54
N THR A 71 -2.75 21.00 8.83
CA THR A 71 -3.20 21.53 10.11
C THR A 71 -4.71 21.38 10.28
N THR A 72 -5.50 21.71 9.27
CA THR A 72 -6.96 21.53 9.29
C THR A 72 -7.36 20.07 9.54
N TYR A 73 -6.72 19.11 8.86
CA TYR A 73 -7.05 17.69 9.10
C TYR A 73 -6.55 17.19 10.46
N ILE A 74 -5.42 17.70 11.00
CA ILE A 74 -4.95 17.37 12.35
C ILE A 74 -5.98 17.80 13.40
N GLU A 75 -6.54 19.00 13.26
CA GLU A 75 -7.61 19.52 14.12
C GLU A 75 -8.90 18.68 13.99
N MET A 76 -9.35 18.43 12.76
CA MET A 76 -10.55 17.63 12.48
C MET A 76 -10.45 16.19 13.02
N LEU A 77 -9.25 15.61 13.06
CA LEU A 77 -8.98 14.27 13.54
C LEU A 77 -8.72 14.18 15.06
N ASN A 78 -8.76 15.31 15.77
CA ASN A 78 -8.39 15.43 17.19
C ASN A 78 -6.97 14.93 17.48
N LEU A 79 -6.00 15.30 16.62
CA LEU A 79 -4.60 14.88 16.72
C LEU A 79 -3.63 16.02 17.04
N GLU A 80 -4.09 17.21 17.47
CA GLU A 80 -3.26 18.40 17.71
C GLU A 80 -2.16 18.12 18.72
N LYS A 81 -2.50 17.47 19.84
CA LYS A 81 -1.54 17.08 20.90
C LYS A 81 -0.49 16.08 20.41
N LYS A 82 -0.76 15.40 19.30
CA LYS A 82 0.10 14.36 18.70
C LYS A 82 0.74 14.80 17.39
N LYS A 83 0.55 16.03 16.96
CA LYS A 83 1.03 16.61 15.69
C LYS A 83 2.50 16.27 15.38
N ASN A 84 3.37 16.41 16.37
CA ASN A 84 4.81 16.20 16.24
C ASN A 84 5.29 14.85 16.79
N VAL A 85 4.36 13.97 17.20
CA VAL A 85 4.68 12.64 17.71
C VAL A 85 4.92 11.71 16.53
N ASN A 86 5.98 10.91 16.61
CA ASN A 86 6.28 9.90 15.62
C ASN A 86 5.16 8.82 15.60
N VAL A 87 4.79 8.35 14.41
CA VAL A 87 3.69 7.38 14.26
C VAL A 87 3.92 6.05 14.98
N THR A 88 5.16 5.67 15.23
CA THR A 88 5.49 4.48 16.04
C THR A 88 4.90 4.55 17.44
N ASN A 89 4.82 5.77 18.00
CA ASN A 89 4.35 6.04 19.35
C ASN A 89 2.85 6.39 19.44
N LEU A 90 2.10 6.15 18.36
CA LEU A 90 0.65 6.33 18.30
C LEU A 90 -0.07 5.02 18.60
N SER A 91 -1.25 5.11 19.23
CA SER A 91 -2.17 3.98 19.34
C SER A 91 -2.69 3.52 17.97
N GLY A 92 -3.23 2.30 17.88
CA GLY A 92 -3.81 1.77 16.65
C GLY A 92 -4.89 2.69 16.05
N GLY A 93 -5.81 3.17 16.87
CA GLY A 93 -6.85 4.12 16.47
C GLY A 93 -6.28 5.45 15.96
N MET A 94 -5.26 6.01 16.62
CA MET A 94 -4.59 7.23 16.14
C MET A 94 -3.89 7.01 14.81
N LYS A 95 -3.22 5.86 14.59
CA LYS A 95 -2.63 5.49 13.31
C LYS A 95 -3.68 5.43 12.22
N ARG A 96 -4.87 4.88 12.53
CA ARG A 96 -5.99 4.80 11.61
C ARG A 96 -6.52 6.18 11.23
N LYS A 97 -6.66 7.09 12.22
CA LYS A 97 -7.03 8.50 11.99
C LYS A 97 -6.01 9.19 11.05
N VAL A 98 -4.71 8.96 11.21
CA VAL A 98 -3.68 9.51 10.29
C VAL A 98 -3.85 8.96 8.88
N ASN A 99 -4.11 7.66 8.70
CA ASN A 99 -4.39 7.07 7.37
C ASN A 99 -5.62 7.68 6.71
N LEU A 100 -6.69 7.91 7.48
CA LEU A 100 -7.86 8.63 6.98
C LEU A 100 -7.50 10.04 6.54
N GLY A 101 -6.72 10.79 7.32
CA GLY A 101 -6.22 12.10 6.93
C GLY A 101 -5.43 12.09 5.62
N ILE A 102 -4.59 11.07 5.42
CA ILE A 102 -3.85 10.86 4.16
C ILE A 102 -4.80 10.63 2.98
N ALA A 103 -5.89 9.88 3.17
CA ALA A 103 -6.88 9.66 2.13
C ALA A 103 -7.64 10.95 1.77
N LEU A 104 -7.91 11.79 2.77
CA LEU A 104 -8.68 13.02 2.63
C LEU A 104 -7.90 14.20 2.04
N ILE A 105 -6.59 14.30 2.36
CA ILE A 105 -5.75 15.43 1.94
C ILE A 105 -5.70 15.57 0.43
N GLY A 106 -5.55 16.80 -0.08
CA GLY A 106 -5.52 17.10 -1.51
C GLY A 106 -6.90 17.13 -2.14
N ASN A 107 -7.93 17.46 -1.36
CA ASN A 107 -9.32 17.63 -1.81
C ASN A 107 -9.86 16.43 -2.61
N SER A 108 -9.63 15.21 -2.11
CA SER A 108 -10.13 13.98 -2.73
C SER A 108 -11.66 14.01 -2.84
N LYS A 109 -12.18 13.92 -4.06
CA LYS A 109 -13.62 13.89 -4.35
C LYS A 109 -14.24 12.53 -4.05
N VAL A 110 -13.48 11.48 -4.31
CA VAL A 110 -13.85 10.10 -4.00
C VAL A 110 -12.87 9.54 -2.97
N VAL A 111 -13.38 9.01 -1.88
CA VAL A 111 -12.56 8.43 -0.81
C VAL A 111 -12.94 6.96 -0.65
N MET A 112 -11.97 6.08 -0.79
CA MET A 112 -12.14 4.64 -0.61
C MET A 112 -11.54 4.22 0.73
N LEU A 113 -12.34 3.63 1.58
CA LEU A 113 -11.98 3.22 2.93
C LEU A 113 -12.16 1.70 3.05
N ASP A 114 -11.08 1.00 3.28
CA ASP A 114 -11.09 -0.45 3.44
C ASP A 114 -11.04 -0.80 4.93
N GLU A 115 -12.19 -1.22 5.48
CA GLU A 115 -12.39 -1.54 6.91
C GLU A 115 -11.83 -0.45 7.85
N PRO A 116 -12.27 0.82 7.76
CA PRO A 116 -11.62 1.95 8.43
C PRO A 116 -11.62 1.87 9.95
N THR A 117 -12.54 1.14 10.57
CA THR A 117 -12.69 1.02 12.02
C THR A 117 -12.21 -0.32 12.59
N SER A 118 -11.64 -1.19 11.74
CA SER A 118 -11.13 -2.48 12.18
C SER A 118 -10.02 -2.31 13.23
N GLY A 119 -10.14 -3.07 14.33
CA GLY A 119 -9.19 -3.03 15.44
C GLY A 119 -9.27 -1.77 16.33
N MET A 120 -10.36 -0.99 16.22
CA MET A 120 -10.64 0.14 17.10
C MET A 120 -11.57 -0.28 18.24
N ASP A 121 -11.39 0.35 19.40
CA ASP A 121 -12.33 0.27 20.52
C ASP A 121 -13.67 0.93 20.17
N PRO A 122 -14.78 0.59 20.86
CA PRO A 122 -16.12 1.09 20.52
C PRO A 122 -16.24 2.62 20.57
N GLU A 123 -15.57 3.29 21.49
CA GLU A 123 -15.59 4.76 21.60
C GLU A 123 -14.89 5.40 20.41
N ALA A 124 -13.67 4.98 20.10
CA ALA A 124 -12.94 5.47 18.94
C ALA A 124 -13.65 5.17 17.62
N ARG A 125 -14.40 4.06 17.53
CA ARG A 125 -15.22 3.73 16.36
C ARG A 125 -16.35 4.72 16.18
N ARG A 126 -17.08 5.08 17.24
CA ARG A 126 -18.15 6.09 17.19
C ARG A 126 -17.63 7.47 16.78
N GLU A 127 -16.50 7.90 17.37
CA GLU A 127 -15.84 9.14 16.94
C GLU A 127 -15.50 9.13 15.42
N MET A 128 -15.05 7.97 14.90
CA MET A 128 -14.74 7.82 13.49
C MET A 128 -16.01 7.90 12.64
N TRP A 129 -17.14 7.34 13.07
CA TRP A 129 -18.42 7.42 12.38
C TRP A 129 -18.95 8.86 12.32
N ASP A 130 -18.89 9.59 13.42
CA ASP A 130 -19.29 11.01 13.47
C ASP A 130 -18.45 11.85 12.50
N LEU A 131 -17.14 11.60 12.48
CA LEU A 131 -16.22 12.24 11.56
C LEU A 131 -16.58 11.91 10.10
N LEU A 132 -16.75 10.63 9.75
CA LEU A 132 -17.11 10.21 8.40
C LEU A 132 -18.46 10.81 7.95
N ASN A 133 -19.46 10.85 8.83
CA ASN A 133 -20.74 11.49 8.55
C ASN A 133 -20.59 12.99 8.26
N SER A 134 -19.71 13.68 9.00
CA SER A 134 -19.43 15.11 8.73
C SER A 134 -18.75 15.35 7.39
N LEU A 135 -17.97 14.37 6.90
CA LEU A 135 -17.18 14.45 5.67
C LEU A 135 -17.95 14.07 4.40
N LYS A 136 -19.15 13.48 4.52
CA LYS A 136 -19.97 13.07 3.37
C LYS A 136 -20.35 14.25 2.45
N LYS A 137 -20.50 15.46 2.98
CA LYS A 137 -20.89 16.64 2.20
C LYS A 137 -19.83 16.98 1.14
N GLY A 138 -20.23 16.91 -0.13
CA GLY A 138 -19.36 17.23 -1.28
C GLY A 138 -18.33 16.16 -1.65
N ARG A 139 -18.46 14.93 -1.13
CA ARG A 139 -17.58 13.80 -1.43
C ARG A 139 -18.37 12.51 -1.58
N THR A 140 -17.86 11.60 -2.39
CA THR A 140 -18.33 10.22 -2.43
C THR A 140 -17.41 9.36 -1.58
N ILE A 141 -17.96 8.69 -0.58
CA ILE A 141 -17.22 7.77 0.28
C ILE A 141 -17.65 6.35 -0.05
N LEU A 142 -16.72 5.52 -0.52
CA LEU A 142 -16.90 4.09 -0.70
C LEU A 142 -16.21 3.37 0.46
N LEU A 143 -17.01 2.74 1.32
CA LEU A 143 -16.53 2.06 2.51
C LEU A 143 -16.80 0.57 2.41
N THR A 144 -15.81 -0.25 2.75
CA THR A 144 -16.02 -1.70 3.01
C THR A 144 -15.97 -1.95 4.51
N THR A 145 -16.84 -2.81 4.97
CA THR A 145 -16.89 -3.21 6.38
C THR A 145 -17.46 -4.62 6.54
N HIS A 146 -17.09 -5.27 7.61
CA HIS A 146 -17.74 -6.50 8.08
C HIS A 146 -18.61 -6.24 9.31
N PHE A 147 -18.70 -4.98 9.77
CA PHE A 147 -19.59 -4.56 10.85
C PHE A 147 -20.90 -4.05 10.25
N MET A 148 -21.99 -4.78 10.46
CA MET A 148 -23.29 -4.42 9.90
C MET A 148 -23.84 -3.13 10.53
N GLU A 149 -23.57 -2.89 11.81
CA GLU A 149 -23.89 -1.64 12.50
C GLU A 149 -23.21 -0.42 11.82
N GLU A 150 -21.94 -0.56 11.42
CA GLU A 150 -21.23 0.49 10.67
C GLU A 150 -21.90 0.78 9.31
N ALA A 151 -22.27 -0.30 8.60
CA ALA A 151 -22.97 -0.16 7.33
C ALA A 151 -24.32 0.53 7.49
N ASP A 152 -25.06 0.21 8.56
CA ASP A 152 -26.37 0.79 8.86
C ASP A 152 -26.28 2.29 9.19
N VAL A 153 -25.30 2.69 10.03
CA VAL A 153 -25.11 4.07 10.49
C VAL A 153 -24.51 4.96 9.41
N LEU A 154 -23.56 4.44 8.63
CA LEU A 154 -22.81 5.23 7.64
C LEU A 154 -23.34 5.12 6.22
N GLY A 155 -24.03 4.02 5.88
CA GLY A 155 -24.42 3.77 4.49
C GLY A 155 -25.65 4.53 4.05
N ASP A 156 -25.52 5.45 3.10
CA ASP A 156 -26.68 5.98 2.39
C ASP A 156 -27.25 4.90 1.44
N ARG A 157 -26.35 4.10 0.87
CA ARG A 157 -26.64 2.88 0.11
C ARG A 157 -25.69 1.76 0.50
N ILE A 158 -26.21 0.55 0.63
CA ILE A 158 -25.46 -0.65 1.03
C ILE A 158 -25.52 -1.65 -0.11
N ALA A 159 -24.36 -2.24 -0.42
CA ALA A 159 -24.24 -3.40 -1.31
C ALA A 159 -23.75 -4.59 -0.51
N ILE A 160 -24.51 -5.66 -0.45
CA ILE A 160 -24.08 -6.92 0.16
C ILE A 160 -23.47 -7.80 -0.92
N MET A 161 -22.25 -8.26 -0.68
CA MET A 161 -21.50 -9.11 -1.60
C MET A 161 -21.41 -10.53 -1.04
N GLY A 162 -21.66 -11.50 -1.90
CA GLY A 162 -21.46 -12.92 -1.60
C GLY A 162 -20.82 -13.61 -2.80
N ARG A 163 -19.84 -14.48 -2.58
CA ARG A 163 -19.13 -15.26 -3.61
C ARG A 163 -18.65 -14.41 -4.79
N GLY A 164 -18.15 -13.21 -4.52
CA GLY A 164 -17.63 -12.27 -5.52
C GLY A 164 -18.69 -11.56 -6.37
N ARG A 165 -19.98 -11.64 -6.01
CA ARG A 165 -21.09 -10.99 -6.71
C ARG A 165 -21.84 -10.09 -5.75
N VAL A 166 -22.44 -9.00 -6.29
CA VAL A 166 -23.38 -8.18 -5.54
C VAL A 166 -24.71 -8.95 -5.47
N LYS A 167 -25.16 -9.27 -4.27
CA LYS A 167 -26.41 -10.01 -4.01
C LYS A 167 -27.61 -9.09 -3.88
N CYS A 168 -27.43 -7.98 -3.20
CA CYS A 168 -28.44 -6.94 -3.10
C CYS A 168 -27.79 -5.56 -2.97
N PHE A 169 -28.55 -4.54 -3.30
CA PHE A 169 -28.15 -3.15 -3.25
C PHE A 169 -29.38 -2.27 -2.96
N GLY A 170 -29.21 -1.32 -2.03
CA GLY A 170 -30.29 -0.39 -1.68
C GLY A 170 -29.98 0.48 -0.48
N THR A 171 -30.95 1.29 -0.06
CA THR A 171 -30.87 2.00 1.21
C THR A 171 -31.01 1.02 2.39
N PRO A 172 -30.48 1.33 3.59
CA PRO A 172 -30.64 0.48 4.78
C PRO A 172 -32.12 0.14 5.04
N PHE A 173 -32.98 1.14 4.96
CA PHE A 173 -34.41 0.95 5.16
C PHE A 173 -35.03 0.00 4.11
N PHE A 174 -34.70 0.17 2.83
CA PHE A 174 -35.17 -0.72 1.77
C PHE A 174 -34.74 -2.16 1.99
N LEU A 175 -33.46 -2.37 2.35
CA LEU A 175 -32.91 -3.70 2.57
C LEU A 175 -33.58 -4.37 3.79
N LYS A 176 -33.75 -3.65 4.90
CA LYS A 176 -34.47 -4.12 6.09
C LYS A 176 -35.92 -4.46 5.78
N LYS A 177 -36.61 -3.64 5.00
CA LYS A 177 -38.00 -3.90 4.61
C LYS A 177 -38.12 -5.10 3.66
N ARG A 178 -37.18 -5.27 2.72
CA ARG A 178 -37.27 -6.32 1.67
C ARG A 178 -36.77 -7.67 2.15
N PHE A 179 -35.69 -7.71 2.90
CA PHE A 179 -35.00 -8.92 3.32
C PHE A 179 -35.08 -9.16 4.82
N GLY A 180 -35.49 -8.21 5.61
CA GLY A 180 -35.68 -8.36 7.04
C GLY A 180 -36.82 -9.35 7.37
N HIS A 181 -36.82 -9.79 8.60
CA HIS A 181 -37.87 -10.68 9.14
C HIS A 181 -39.11 -9.92 9.63
N GLY A 182 -39.23 -8.62 9.31
CA GLY A 182 -40.29 -7.76 9.82
C GLY A 182 -39.87 -7.01 11.09
N TYR A 183 -40.77 -6.96 12.05
CA TYR A 183 -40.55 -6.33 13.35
C TYR A 183 -40.37 -7.37 14.44
N THR A 184 -39.59 -7.02 15.43
CA THR A 184 -39.39 -7.84 16.63
C THR A 184 -40.02 -7.12 17.82
N LEU A 185 -41.00 -7.74 18.42
CA LEU A 185 -41.67 -7.25 19.62
C LEU A 185 -41.02 -7.91 20.86
N HIS A 186 -40.46 -7.08 21.71
CA HIS A 186 -39.87 -7.48 22.98
C HIS A 186 -40.83 -7.17 24.10
N ILE A 187 -41.13 -8.15 24.92
CA ILE A 187 -42.01 -8.02 26.11
C ILE A 187 -41.18 -8.33 27.35
N MET A 188 -40.97 -7.31 28.19
CA MET A 188 -40.29 -7.48 29.47
C MET A 188 -41.28 -7.96 30.52
N LYS A 189 -41.01 -9.12 31.09
CA LYS A 189 -41.84 -9.77 32.09
C LYS A 189 -41.52 -9.23 33.48
N GLY A 190 -42.59 -9.11 34.31
CA GLY A 190 -42.44 -8.86 35.73
C GLY A 190 -42.25 -10.17 36.53
N ASP A 191 -42.02 -10.03 37.84
CA ASP A 191 -41.73 -11.17 38.72
C ASP A 191 -42.92 -12.14 38.86
N GLN A 192 -44.16 -11.69 38.58
CA GLN A 192 -45.38 -12.48 38.66
C GLN A 192 -45.96 -12.84 37.28
N PHE A 193 -45.20 -12.65 36.22
CA PHE A 193 -45.63 -13.01 34.88
C PHE A 193 -45.82 -14.51 34.75
N ASN A 194 -47.08 -14.95 34.47
CA ASN A 194 -47.43 -16.36 34.48
C ASN A 194 -48.30 -16.84 33.31
N ASN A 195 -48.65 -15.96 32.37
CA ASN A 195 -49.58 -16.31 31.30
C ASN A 195 -49.08 -15.88 29.89
N ILE A 196 -48.04 -16.57 29.44
CA ILE A 196 -47.46 -16.36 28.11
C ILE A 196 -48.46 -16.72 27.00
N GLU A 197 -49.33 -17.69 27.23
CA GLU A 197 -50.34 -18.13 26.26
C GLU A 197 -51.32 -16.99 25.94
N ARG A 198 -51.82 -16.30 27.01
CA ARG A 198 -52.70 -15.15 26.86
C ARG A 198 -52.03 -13.99 26.07
N CYS A 199 -50.77 -13.74 26.37
CA CYS A 199 -50.00 -12.75 25.66
C CYS A 199 -49.88 -13.13 24.17
N THR A 200 -49.60 -14.39 23.86
CA THR A 200 -49.53 -14.93 22.49
C THR A 200 -50.90 -14.83 21.78
N GLU A 201 -52.00 -15.10 22.47
CA GLU A 201 -53.36 -14.94 21.92
C GLU A 201 -53.66 -13.50 21.51
N ILE A 202 -53.32 -12.51 22.34
CA ILE A 202 -53.50 -11.10 22.01
C ILE A 202 -52.72 -10.72 20.78
N ILE A 203 -51.43 -11.09 20.72
CA ILE A 203 -50.55 -10.76 19.63
C ILE A 203 -51.02 -11.44 18.33
N SER A 204 -51.28 -12.76 18.38
CA SER A 204 -51.70 -13.52 17.19
C SER A 204 -53.11 -13.17 16.71
N GLY A 205 -53.99 -12.74 17.62
CA GLY A 205 -55.33 -12.27 17.30
C GLY A 205 -55.34 -11.00 16.47
N GLN A 206 -54.47 -10.06 16.77
CA GLN A 206 -54.33 -8.81 16.00
C GLN A 206 -53.36 -8.94 14.79
N VAL A 207 -52.27 -9.71 14.96
CA VAL A 207 -51.24 -9.92 13.94
C VAL A 207 -51.13 -11.42 13.60
N PRO A 208 -52.01 -11.95 12.74
CA PRO A 208 -51.92 -13.33 12.29
C PRO A 208 -50.58 -13.62 11.60
N GLY A 209 -49.92 -14.72 12.00
CA GLY A 209 -48.58 -15.05 11.49
C GLY A 209 -47.42 -14.60 12.40
N SER A 210 -47.73 -13.93 13.51
CA SER A 210 -46.73 -13.70 14.55
C SER A 210 -46.21 -15.03 15.11
N THR A 211 -44.88 -15.08 15.29
CA THR A 211 -44.21 -16.28 15.83
C THR A 211 -43.36 -15.90 17.03
N MET A 212 -43.48 -16.66 18.10
CA MET A 212 -42.61 -16.50 19.26
C MET A 212 -41.21 -17.04 18.90
N ILE A 213 -40.19 -16.21 19.06
CA ILE A 213 -38.79 -16.56 18.77
C ILE A 213 -38.11 -17.09 20.02
N GLN A 214 -38.32 -16.40 21.13
CA GLN A 214 -37.63 -16.67 22.38
C GLN A 214 -38.56 -16.40 23.55
N ASP A 215 -38.48 -17.27 24.57
CA ASP A 215 -39.18 -17.17 25.83
C ASP A 215 -38.20 -17.43 26.97
N ASN A 216 -37.83 -16.38 27.69
CA ASN A 216 -36.96 -16.43 28.87
C ASN A 216 -37.71 -16.00 30.10
N ASP A 217 -37.14 -16.21 31.29
CA ASP A 217 -37.75 -15.80 32.56
C ASP A 217 -38.04 -14.29 32.63
N SER A 218 -37.21 -13.44 31.99
CA SER A 218 -37.31 -11.97 32.02
C SER A 218 -37.93 -11.35 30.80
N GLU A 219 -37.97 -12.08 29.67
CA GLU A 219 -38.35 -11.51 28.38
C GLU A 219 -39.00 -12.55 27.46
N ALA A 220 -40.00 -12.13 26.71
CA ALA A 220 -40.55 -12.86 25.58
C ALA A 220 -40.39 -12.05 24.30
N THR A 221 -39.93 -12.71 23.22
CA THR A 221 -39.65 -12.04 21.94
C THR A 221 -40.51 -12.66 20.84
N TYR A 222 -41.25 -11.82 20.14
CA TYR A 222 -42.12 -12.22 19.03
C TYR A 222 -41.66 -11.59 17.73
N ARG A 223 -41.73 -12.34 16.64
CA ARG A 223 -41.58 -11.85 15.27
C ARG A 223 -42.93 -11.47 14.72
N LEU A 224 -43.06 -10.25 14.21
CA LEU A 224 -44.25 -9.71 13.57
C LEU A 224 -43.99 -9.46 12.10
N ASP A 225 -44.94 -9.87 11.25
CA ASP A 225 -44.81 -9.69 9.81
C ASP A 225 -44.96 -8.21 9.40
N ASN A 226 -44.17 -7.82 8.42
CA ASN A 226 -44.11 -6.43 7.91
C ASN A 226 -45.44 -5.99 7.26
N ASP A 227 -46.16 -6.91 6.63
CA ASP A 227 -47.37 -6.62 5.88
C ASP A 227 -48.57 -6.25 6.78
N GLN A 228 -48.45 -6.44 8.08
CA GLN A 228 -49.51 -6.18 9.06
C GLN A 228 -49.23 -4.98 9.98
N SER A 229 -48.29 -4.12 9.62
CA SER A 229 -47.90 -2.96 10.44
C SER A 229 -49.06 -2.01 10.77
N GLU A 230 -50.10 -1.97 9.93
CA GLU A 230 -51.31 -1.17 10.19
C GLU A 230 -52.10 -1.62 11.40
N LYS A 231 -51.94 -2.89 11.84
CA LYS A 231 -52.62 -3.46 13.02
C LYS A 231 -51.83 -3.33 14.33
N PHE A 232 -50.58 -2.90 14.27
CA PHE A 232 -49.77 -2.72 15.46
C PHE A 232 -50.31 -1.75 16.49
N PRO A 233 -50.93 -0.62 16.13
CA PRO A 233 -51.55 0.27 17.09
C PRO A 233 -52.64 -0.42 17.95
N ASP A 234 -53.49 -1.23 17.32
CA ASP A 234 -54.55 -1.97 18.01
C ASP A 234 -53.96 -3.07 18.93
N MET A 235 -52.98 -3.78 18.48
CA MET A 235 -52.23 -4.75 19.28
C MET A 235 -51.61 -4.10 20.54
N PHE A 236 -50.96 -2.94 20.37
CA PHE A 236 -50.36 -2.22 21.49
C PHE A 236 -51.42 -1.71 22.46
N LEU A 237 -52.57 -1.27 22.00
CA LEU A 237 -53.68 -0.85 22.86
C LEU A 237 -54.19 -2.04 23.69
N ASP A 238 -54.29 -3.23 23.13
CA ASP A 238 -54.77 -4.40 23.84
C ASP A 238 -53.70 -4.91 24.82
N LEU A 239 -52.43 -4.90 24.47
CA LEU A 239 -51.34 -5.20 25.41
C LEU A 239 -51.26 -4.19 26.56
N GLU A 240 -51.48 -2.90 26.32
CA GLU A 240 -51.47 -1.89 27.39
C GLU A 240 -52.66 -2.04 28.34
N LYS A 241 -53.83 -2.46 27.85
CA LYS A 241 -55.02 -2.74 28.70
C LYS A 241 -54.76 -3.91 29.66
N GLU A 242 -54.15 -4.97 29.14
CA GLU A 242 -53.90 -6.20 29.93
C GLU A 242 -52.52 -6.20 30.64
N LYS A 243 -51.72 -5.16 30.47
CA LYS A 243 -50.36 -5.00 31.00
C LYS A 243 -50.25 -5.30 32.50
N LYS A 244 -51.22 -4.81 33.28
CA LYS A 244 -51.24 -5.03 34.74
C LYS A 244 -51.65 -6.44 35.13
N GLU A 245 -52.58 -7.05 34.40
CA GLU A 245 -53.06 -8.39 34.65
C GLU A 245 -52.03 -9.47 34.28
N LEU A 246 -51.27 -9.19 33.22
CA LEU A 246 -50.21 -10.06 32.72
C LEU A 246 -48.86 -9.82 33.42
N ASP A 247 -48.75 -8.82 34.28
CA ASP A 247 -47.50 -8.38 34.89
C ASP A 247 -46.38 -8.09 33.83
N ILE A 248 -46.74 -7.33 32.79
CA ILE A 248 -45.80 -6.85 31.81
C ILE A 248 -45.17 -5.55 32.32
N VAL A 249 -43.84 -5.52 32.45
CA VAL A 249 -43.11 -4.33 32.89
C VAL A 249 -43.11 -3.30 31.76
N ASN A 250 -42.69 -3.72 30.56
CA ASN A 250 -42.60 -2.89 29.39
C ASN A 250 -42.66 -3.75 28.12
N PHE A 251 -42.97 -3.12 26.98
CA PHE A 251 -42.81 -3.74 25.69
C PHE A 251 -42.23 -2.72 24.70
N GLY A 252 -41.48 -3.20 23.73
CA GLY A 252 -40.82 -2.41 22.70
C GLY A 252 -40.86 -3.10 21.35
N LEU A 253 -40.90 -2.30 20.30
CA LEU A 253 -40.88 -2.80 18.95
C LEU A 253 -39.55 -2.37 18.27
N ASP A 254 -38.79 -3.36 17.86
CA ASP A 254 -37.56 -3.12 17.12
C ASP A 254 -37.72 -3.50 15.65
N LEU A 255 -37.09 -2.71 14.78
CA LEU A 255 -36.96 -3.04 13.39
C LEU A 255 -35.81 -4.05 13.22
N THR A 256 -35.97 -5.00 12.30
CA THR A 256 -34.91 -5.93 11.89
C THR A 256 -33.56 -5.24 11.72
N THR A 257 -32.51 -5.83 12.27
CA THR A 257 -31.16 -5.32 12.17
C THR A 257 -30.54 -5.60 10.78
N MET A 258 -29.46 -4.90 10.44
CA MET A 258 -28.70 -5.24 9.23
C MET A 258 -27.97 -6.59 9.33
N ASP A 259 -27.69 -7.05 10.56
CA ASP A 259 -27.13 -8.39 10.78
C ASP A 259 -28.12 -9.47 10.34
N ASP A 260 -29.42 -9.33 10.68
CA ASP A 260 -30.46 -10.25 10.26
C ASP A 260 -30.62 -10.29 8.73
N VAL A 261 -30.57 -9.11 8.10
CA VAL A 261 -30.60 -8.99 6.63
C VAL A 261 -29.40 -9.72 6.00
N PHE A 262 -28.22 -9.54 6.56
CA PHE A 262 -27.00 -10.16 6.06
C PHE A 262 -27.05 -11.67 6.19
N LEU A 263 -27.47 -12.21 7.34
CA LEU A 263 -27.62 -13.64 7.58
C LEU A 263 -28.62 -14.24 6.60
N LYS A 264 -29.80 -13.63 6.44
CA LYS A 264 -30.82 -14.13 5.50
C LYS A 264 -30.35 -14.16 4.05
N ILE A 265 -29.58 -13.16 3.61
CA ILE A 265 -29.01 -13.17 2.26
C ILE A 265 -27.95 -14.25 2.14
N GLY A 266 -27.18 -14.53 3.20
CA GLY A 266 -26.24 -15.65 3.28
C GLY A 266 -26.92 -17.00 3.12
N GLU A 267 -28.03 -17.23 3.84
CA GLU A 267 -28.83 -18.46 3.75
C GLU A 267 -29.42 -18.67 2.32
N LEU A 268 -29.92 -17.61 1.69
CA LEU A 268 -30.41 -17.65 0.32
C LEU A 268 -29.31 -17.97 -0.72
N ASP A 269 -28.04 -17.86 -0.32
CA ASP A 269 -26.89 -18.11 -1.19
C ASP A 269 -26.33 -19.55 -1.05
N GLU A 270 -26.81 -20.33 -0.09
CA GLU A 270 -26.50 -21.76 -0.02
C GLU A 270 -27.20 -22.46 -1.20
N PRO A 271 -26.46 -23.27 -1.99
CA PRO A 271 -27.08 -24.04 -3.06
C PRO A 271 -28.04 -25.05 -2.46
N ASP A 272 -29.33 -24.80 -2.60
CA ASP A 272 -30.33 -25.79 -2.33
C ASP A 272 -30.14 -26.89 -3.39
N GLU A 273 -29.59 -28.05 -2.98
CA GLU A 273 -29.32 -29.18 -3.90
C GLU A 273 -30.58 -29.64 -4.62
N ASN A 274 -31.77 -29.20 -4.18
CA ASN A 274 -33.06 -29.60 -4.72
C ASN A 274 -33.77 -28.53 -5.58
N ASN A 275 -33.23 -27.30 -5.72
CA ASN A 275 -33.91 -26.28 -6.53
C ASN A 275 -32.93 -25.30 -7.20
N PRO A 276 -32.46 -25.57 -8.44
CA PRO A 276 -31.46 -24.69 -9.09
C PRO A 276 -32.02 -23.35 -9.61
N GLU A 277 -33.32 -23.06 -9.49
CA GLU A 277 -33.94 -21.86 -10.06
C GLU A 277 -34.05 -20.65 -9.12
N ILE A 278 -33.76 -20.77 -7.82
CA ILE A 278 -33.86 -19.65 -6.87
C ILE A 278 -32.62 -18.75 -6.88
N GLY A 279 -31.53 -19.13 -7.52
CA GLY A 279 -30.23 -18.44 -7.55
C GLY A 279 -30.16 -17.18 -8.43
N SER A 280 -31.21 -16.73 -9.07
CA SER A 280 -31.21 -15.53 -9.90
C SER A 280 -32.30 -14.55 -9.51
N ILE A 281 -32.18 -13.95 -8.34
CA ILE A 281 -32.93 -12.69 -8.05
C ILE A 281 -32.34 -11.66 -9.00
N HIS A 282 -33.15 -11.24 -9.95
CA HIS A 282 -32.81 -10.39 -11.08
C HIS A 282 -32.05 -9.12 -10.68
N SER A 283 -30.72 -9.14 -10.85
CA SER A 283 -29.89 -7.95 -10.90
C SER A 283 -30.28 -6.96 -12.01
N SER A 284 -31.16 -7.34 -12.93
CA SER A 284 -31.59 -6.52 -14.07
C SER A 284 -32.69 -5.51 -13.74
N GLU A 285 -33.51 -5.72 -12.71
CA GLU A 285 -34.54 -4.74 -12.32
C GLU A 285 -34.01 -3.64 -11.41
N VAL A 286 -33.05 -3.96 -10.54
CA VAL A 286 -32.43 -3.00 -9.63
C VAL A 286 -31.52 -2.01 -10.36
N MET A 287 -30.96 -2.39 -11.52
CA MET A 287 -30.11 -1.47 -12.31
C MET A 287 -30.88 -0.46 -13.17
N LYS A 288 -32.19 -0.64 -13.42
CA LYS A 288 -32.97 0.29 -14.25
C LYS A 288 -33.37 1.58 -13.54
N ASP A 289 -33.44 1.58 -12.22
CA ASP A 289 -33.78 2.80 -11.44
C ASP A 289 -32.61 3.74 -11.21
N ILE A 290 -31.35 3.28 -11.42
CA ILE A 290 -30.15 4.09 -11.18
C ILE A 290 -29.89 5.14 -12.27
N SER A 291 -30.53 5.01 -13.45
CA SER A 291 -30.18 5.84 -14.61
C SER A 291 -30.96 7.15 -14.74
N LYS A 292 -31.84 7.51 -13.79
CA LYS A 292 -32.74 8.66 -13.97
C LYS A 292 -32.51 9.88 -13.07
N ASP A 293 -31.75 9.76 -11.97
CA ASP A 293 -31.79 10.85 -10.97
C ASP A 293 -30.48 11.66 -10.79
N ASP A 294 -29.39 11.39 -11.50
CA ASP A 294 -28.12 12.09 -11.27
C ASP A 294 -27.63 12.93 -12.46
N ALA A 295 -28.51 13.84 -12.96
CA ALA A 295 -28.10 14.96 -13.80
C ALA A 295 -28.33 16.27 -13.05
N ALA A 296 -27.65 16.51 -11.96
CA ALA A 296 -27.67 17.79 -11.23
C ALA A 296 -26.25 18.34 -11.06
N SER A 297 -25.94 19.32 -11.91
CA SER A 297 -25.10 20.51 -11.74
C SER A 297 -23.98 20.42 -10.67
N ASP A 298 -22.76 20.14 -11.10
CA ASP A 298 -21.54 20.44 -10.35
C ASP A 298 -20.98 21.82 -10.78
N SER A 299 -21.24 22.84 -9.98
CA SER A 299 -20.53 24.12 -10.00
C SER A 299 -19.76 24.26 -8.68
N GLY A 300 -18.70 23.53 -8.50
CA GLY A 300 -17.90 23.54 -7.28
C GLY A 300 -16.41 23.52 -7.57
N LEU A 301 -15.76 24.69 -7.41
CA LEU A 301 -14.32 24.91 -7.15
C LEU A 301 -13.37 23.79 -7.62
N VAL A 302 -13.03 23.87 -8.89
CA VAL A 302 -11.89 23.12 -9.43
C VAL A 302 -10.64 23.69 -8.77
N ALA A 303 -10.14 23.03 -7.75
CA ALA A 303 -8.76 23.25 -7.32
C ALA A 303 -7.88 23.00 -8.55
N SER A 304 -7.12 24.00 -8.97
CA SER A 304 -6.26 23.94 -10.14
C SER A 304 -5.28 22.76 -9.99
N SER A 305 -5.58 21.64 -10.61
CA SER A 305 -4.69 20.49 -10.60
C SER A 305 -3.42 20.86 -11.34
N VAL A 306 -2.33 20.95 -10.61
CA VAL A 306 -1.00 21.13 -11.17
C VAL A 306 -0.68 19.90 -12.02
N SER A 307 -0.42 20.08 -13.30
CA SER A 307 -0.11 18.98 -14.24
C SER A 307 1.26 19.17 -14.89
N GLY A 308 1.79 18.11 -15.50
CA GLY A 308 3.03 18.14 -16.25
C GLY A 308 4.30 18.27 -15.39
N LEU A 309 5.31 18.92 -15.93
CA LEU A 309 6.65 19.02 -15.33
C LEU A 309 6.63 19.63 -13.91
N LYS A 310 5.73 20.59 -13.66
CA LYS A 310 5.57 21.21 -12.34
C LYS A 310 5.10 20.21 -11.27
N LEU A 311 4.20 19.30 -11.61
CA LEU A 311 3.75 18.22 -10.72
C LEU A 311 4.93 17.30 -10.38
N ILE A 312 5.72 16.87 -11.38
CA ILE A 312 6.89 16.02 -11.18
C ILE A 312 7.91 16.69 -10.26
N LEU A 313 8.18 17.99 -10.44
CA LEU A 313 9.10 18.73 -9.57
C LEU A 313 8.61 18.82 -8.11
N ILE A 314 7.30 19.04 -7.90
CA ILE A 314 6.72 19.07 -6.55
C ILE A 314 6.81 17.69 -5.89
N GLN A 315 6.49 16.64 -6.62
CA GLN A 315 6.59 15.26 -6.13
C GLN A 315 8.03 14.87 -5.81
N LEU A 316 8.98 15.22 -6.70
CA LEU A 316 10.41 15.00 -6.48
C LEU A 316 10.90 15.74 -5.23
N TYR A 317 10.50 17.02 -5.08
CA TYR A 317 10.82 17.79 -3.87
C TYR A 317 10.26 17.13 -2.59
N GLY A 318 9.00 16.66 -2.62
CA GLY A 318 8.41 15.91 -1.51
C GLY A 318 9.19 14.65 -1.14
N LEU A 319 9.61 13.88 -2.15
CA LEU A 319 10.43 12.68 -1.96
C LEU A 319 11.81 13.01 -1.39
N LEU A 320 12.46 14.09 -1.88
CA LEU A 320 13.74 14.55 -1.36
C LEU A 320 13.63 15.00 0.10
N VAL A 321 12.60 15.76 0.47
CA VAL A 321 12.35 16.18 1.86
C VAL A 321 12.15 14.95 2.75
N LYS A 322 11.30 13.98 2.32
CA LYS A 322 11.15 12.71 3.05
C LYS A 322 12.49 12.00 3.24
N ARG A 323 13.30 11.89 2.18
CA ARG A 323 14.62 11.23 2.24
C ARG A 323 15.56 11.95 3.19
N MET A 324 15.56 13.29 3.17
CA MET A 324 16.35 14.11 4.10
C MET A 324 15.96 13.86 5.56
N ILE A 325 14.65 13.87 5.87
CA ILE A 325 14.15 13.59 7.23
C ILE A 325 14.56 12.19 7.68
N TYR A 326 14.38 11.19 6.80
CA TYR A 326 14.78 9.82 7.06
C TYR A 326 16.28 9.71 7.38
N THR A 327 17.13 10.28 6.53
CA THR A 327 18.59 10.25 6.70
C THR A 327 19.03 10.98 7.98
N TRP A 328 18.43 12.14 8.26
CA TRP A 328 18.74 12.94 9.46
C TRP A 328 18.36 12.23 10.77
N ARG A 329 17.22 11.53 10.78
CA ARG A 329 16.75 10.80 11.98
C ARG A 329 17.54 9.52 12.23
N ARG A 330 18.01 8.86 11.19
CA ARG A 330 18.86 7.67 11.27
C ARG A 330 20.34 8.08 11.29
N LYS A 331 20.79 8.69 12.38
CA LYS A 331 22.16 9.21 12.54
C LYS A 331 23.24 8.18 12.21
N ILE A 332 23.03 6.90 12.55
CA ILE A 332 23.97 5.81 12.24
C ILE A 332 24.12 5.63 10.73
N LEU A 333 23.04 5.67 9.96
CA LEU A 333 23.04 5.54 8.51
C LEU A 333 23.72 6.74 7.83
N TYR A 334 23.45 7.95 8.36
CA TYR A 334 24.11 9.19 7.92
C TYR A 334 25.60 9.12 8.15
N PHE A 335 26.02 8.72 9.35
CA PHE A 335 27.42 8.54 9.71
C PHE A 335 28.11 7.51 8.82
N SER A 336 27.47 6.36 8.59
CA SER A 336 28.04 5.34 7.71
C SER A 336 28.18 5.80 6.26
N MET A 337 27.17 6.48 5.71
CA MET A 337 27.22 7.00 4.33
C MET A 337 28.26 8.10 4.11
N MET A 338 28.52 8.95 5.13
CA MET A 338 29.49 10.03 5.03
C MET A 338 30.89 9.63 5.44
N ILE A 339 31.03 8.79 6.47
CA ILE A 339 32.32 8.40 7.02
C ILE A 339 32.94 7.25 6.25
N GLN A 340 32.14 6.27 5.78
CA GLN A 340 32.66 5.11 5.07
C GLN A 340 33.49 5.48 3.81
N PRO A 341 33.06 6.36 2.89
CA PRO A 341 33.91 6.77 1.77
C PRO A 341 35.16 7.54 2.23
N ILE A 342 35.04 8.36 3.29
CA ILE A 342 36.19 9.09 3.83
C ILE A 342 37.19 8.13 4.47
N THR A 343 36.74 7.18 5.29
CA THR A 343 37.62 6.16 5.89
C THR A 343 38.24 5.26 4.85
N MET A 344 37.48 4.88 3.78
CA MET A 344 38.05 4.14 2.66
C MET A 344 39.11 4.96 1.91
N ALA A 345 38.84 6.22 1.62
CA ALA A 345 39.82 7.12 0.97
C ALA A 345 41.08 7.27 1.82
N VAL A 346 40.93 7.53 3.13
CA VAL A 346 42.06 7.60 4.06
C VAL A 346 42.80 6.27 4.15
N PHE A 347 42.11 5.14 4.20
CA PHE A 347 42.72 3.81 4.19
C PHE A 347 43.51 3.56 2.91
N ILE A 348 42.95 3.91 1.73
CA ILE A 348 43.63 3.80 0.44
C ILE A 348 44.89 4.68 0.44
N VAL A 349 44.80 5.94 0.86
CA VAL A 349 45.97 6.85 0.93
C VAL A 349 47.02 6.32 1.90
N LEU A 350 46.63 5.84 3.06
CA LEU A 350 47.56 5.25 4.02
C LEU A 350 48.17 3.94 3.53
N SER A 351 47.40 3.15 2.79
CA SER A 351 47.90 1.88 2.20
C SER A 351 48.85 2.13 1.02
N LEU A 352 48.64 3.22 0.27
CA LEU A 352 49.55 3.59 -0.82
C LEU A 352 50.79 4.34 -0.33
N ASN A 353 50.74 5.00 0.83
CA ASN A 353 51.85 5.76 1.39
C ASN A 353 53.15 4.95 1.61
N PRO A 354 53.16 3.64 2.07
CA PRO A 354 54.38 2.84 2.11
C PRO A 354 54.92 2.51 0.71
N TYR A 355 54.11 2.58 -0.32
CA TYR A 355 54.58 2.35 -1.72
C TYR A 355 55.09 3.63 -2.38
N THR A 356 54.61 4.82 -1.97
CA THR A 356 55.06 6.09 -2.53
C THR A 356 56.22 6.72 -1.73
N GLY A 357 56.40 6.37 -0.45
CA GLY A 357 57.39 6.93 0.45
C GLY A 357 58.82 6.39 0.36
N ASN A 358 59.06 5.32 -0.36
CA ASN A 358 60.39 4.78 -0.60
C ASN A 358 60.41 4.00 -1.92
N VAL A 359 60.36 4.74 -3.02
CA VAL A 359 61.07 4.27 -4.20
C VAL A 359 62.54 4.51 -3.89
N ARG A 360 63.11 3.81 -2.92
CA ARG A 360 64.50 3.49 -2.96
C ARG A 360 64.62 2.68 -4.24
N GLU A 361 65.34 3.24 -5.23
CA GLU A 361 65.84 2.47 -6.36
C GLU A 361 66.27 1.11 -5.82
N ARG A 362 65.48 0.11 -6.11
CA ARG A 362 65.95 -1.25 -5.76
C ARG A 362 67.27 -1.39 -6.48
N PRO A 363 68.35 -1.76 -5.76
CA PRO A 363 69.64 -1.97 -6.43
C PRO A 363 69.34 -2.89 -7.61
N ALA A 364 69.83 -2.50 -8.76
CA ALA A 364 69.72 -3.27 -10.00
C ALA A 364 70.07 -4.72 -9.63
N ARG A 365 69.11 -5.60 -9.63
CA ARG A 365 69.39 -7.00 -9.44
C ARG A 365 70.02 -7.45 -10.72
N LEU A 366 71.33 -7.66 -10.68
CA LEU A 366 72.03 -8.40 -11.73
C LEU A 366 71.30 -9.73 -11.86
N MET A 367 70.53 -9.92 -12.91
CA MET A 367 69.98 -11.23 -13.22
C MET A 367 71.11 -12.04 -13.82
N ASP A 368 71.58 -13.01 -13.00
CA ASP A 368 72.49 -14.02 -13.53
C ASP A 368 71.69 -14.97 -14.40
N LEU A 369 71.75 -14.73 -15.71
CA LEU A 369 71.19 -15.60 -16.73
C LEU A 369 72.02 -16.87 -16.97
N GLY A 370 73.14 -16.99 -16.30
CA GLY A 370 74.05 -18.12 -16.50
C GLY A 370 73.47 -19.47 -15.99
N SER A 371 72.43 -19.48 -15.21
CA SER A 371 71.70 -20.67 -14.79
C SER A 371 70.74 -21.24 -15.86
N TYR A 372 70.53 -20.53 -16.96
CA TYR A 372 69.67 -20.98 -18.05
C TYR A 372 70.52 -21.44 -19.26
N THR A 373 70.15 -22.57 -19.82
CA THR A 373 70.83 -23.11 -21.02
C THR A 373 70.39 -22.32 -22.26
N ASN A 374 71.29 -21.49 -22.83
CA ASN A 374 71.05 -20.60 -23.96
C ASN A 374 69.87 -19.62 -23.68
N PRO A 375 69.96 -18.72 -22.69
CA PRO A 375 68.91 -17.76 -22.43
C PRO A 375 68.71 -16.81 -23.63
N LYS A 376 67.47 -16.57 -24.03
CA LYS A 376 67.09 -15.60 -25.06
C LYS A 376 66.33 -14.46 -24.38
N THR A 377 66.61 -13.25 -24.75
CA THR A 377 65.90 -12.07 -24.32
C THR A 377 65.45 -11.23 -25.50
N TYR A 378 64.26 -10.66 -25.42
CA TYR A 378 63.71 -9.80 -26.46
C TYR A 378 63.83 -8.34 -26.07
N ILE A 379 64.20 -7.50 -27.00
CA ILE A 379 64.27 -6.05 -26.85
C ILE A 379 63.59 -5.39 -28.07
N GLY A 380 62.38 -4.91 -27.88
CA GLY A 380 61.69 -4.04 -28.81
C GLY A 380 61.82 -2.57 -28.43
N HIS A 381 61.58 -1.66 -29.37
CA HIS A 381 61.47 -0.22 -29.13
C HIS A 381 60.48 0.43 -30.10
N ASP A 382 59.90 1.55 -29.72
CA ASP A 382 58.88 2.33 -30.45
C ASP A 382 59.43 3.18 -31.60
N GLY A 383 60.70 2.97 -31.98
CA GLY A 383 61.37 3.80 -33.00
C GLY A 383 61.88 5.16 -32.50
N SER A 384 61.69 5.50 -31.22
CA SER A 384 62.21 6.74 -30.65
C SER A 384 63.71 6.70 -30.41
N ASP A 385 64.37 7.87 -30.42
CA ASP A 385 65.81 8.02 -30.12
C ASP A 385 66.16 7.51 -28.72
N ILE A 386 65.21 7.60 -27.77
CA ILE A 386 65.38 7.11 -26.38
C ILE A 386 65.29 5.59 -26.35
N GLY A 387 64.31 5.00 -27.07
CA GLY A 387 64.14 3.59 -27.23
C GLY A 387 65.39 2.91 -27.83
N GLY A 388 65.94 3.48 -28.88
CA GLY A 388 67.17 2.99 -29.50
C GLY A 388 68.40 3.05 -28.59
N LYS A 389 68.53 4.08 -27.75
CA LYS A 389 69.59 4.21 -26.75
C LYS A 389 69.43 3.16 -25.63
N LEU A 390 68.17 2.96 -25.17
CA LEU A 390 67.89 1.95 -24.17
C LEU A 390 68.20 0.52 -24.67
N GLN A 391 67.83 0.23 -25.92
CA GLN A 391 68.15 -1.02 -26.59
C GLN A 391 69.63 -1.29 -26.65
N SER A 392 70.44 -0.30 -27.06
CA SER A 392 71.89 -0.41 -27.14
C SER A 392 72.56 -0.61 -25.76
N THR A 393 72.03 0.13 -24.77
CA THR A 393 72.54 -0.01 -23.38
C THR A 393 72.20 -1.39 -22.80
N TYR A 394 71.04 -1.89 -23.06
CA TYR A 394 70.62 -3.21 -22.61
C TYR A 394 71.46 -4.33 -23.24
N LYS A 395 71.72 -4.24 -24.55
CA LYS A 395 72.62 -5.16 -25.27
C LYS A 395 73.99 -5.21 -24.62
N GLY A 396 74.49 -4.09 -24.07
CA GLY A 396 75.77 -4.02 -23.35
C GLY A 396 75.76 -4.57 -21.94
N LEU A 397 74.56 -4.71 -21.35
CA LEU A 397 74.39 -5.21 -19.96
C LEU A 397 74.13 -6.72 -19.89
N VAL A 398 73.83 -7.35 -21.02
CA VAL A 398 73.55 -8.82 -21.06
C VAL A 398 74.87 -9.58 -21.10
N THR A 399 75.04 -10.52 -20.21
CA THR A 399 76.26 -11.34 -20.04
C THR A 399 76.48 -12.30 -21.19
N ASP A 400 77.76 -12.66 -21.45
CA ASP A 400 78.16 -13.60 -22.46
C ASP A 400 77.36 -14.93 -22.44
N GLY A 401 76.88 -15.33 -23.59
CA GLY A 401 76.10 -16.59 -23.75
C GLY A 401 74.59 -16.40 -23.87
N THR A 402 74.09 -15.15 -23.78
CA THR A 402 72.66 -14.83 -23.96
C THR A 402 72.42 -14.37 -25.39
N THR A 403 71.46 -14.95 -26.09
CA THR A 403 71.01 -14.48 -27.40
C THR A 403 69.98 -13.34 -27.22
N VAL A 404 70.31 -12.15 -27.74
CA VAL A 404 69.38 -11.00 -27.72
C VAL A 404 68.63 -11.03 -29.04
N LEU A 405 67.29 -11.12 -28.95
CA LEU A 405 66.36 -11.07 -30.10
C LEU A 405 65.93 -9.63 -30.35
N THR A 406 65.87 -9.22 -31.57
CA THR A 406 65.27 -7.94 -32.04
C THR A 406 63.88 -8.19 -32.58
N ASP A 407 63.18 -7.11 -32.99
CA ASP A 407 61.80 -7.21 -33.52
C ASP A 407 61.74 -8.16 -34.74
N GLU A 408 62.70 -8.12 -35.63
CA GLU A 408 62.77 -9.01 -36.80
C GLU A 408 62.98 -10.48 -36.38
N ASP A 409 63.86 -10.72 -35.42
CA ASP A 409 64.12 -12.05 -34.93
C ASP A 409 62.91 -12.66 -34.14
N LEU A 410 62.09 -11.79 -33.52
CA LEU A 410 60.91 -12.19 -32.78
C LEU A 410 59.83 -12.71 -33.71
N ASP A 411 59.57 -12.00 -34.80
CA ASP A 411 58.55 -12.38 -35.79
C ASP A 411 58.87 -13.75 -36.38
N ASP A 412 60.13 -13.98 -36.78
CA ASP A 412 60.55 -15.27 -37.29
C ASP A 412 60.43 -16.38 -36.24
N THR A 413 60.70 -16.05 -34.99
CA THR A 413 60.60 -17.02 -33.88
C THR A 413 59.13 -17.36 -33.58
N ILE A 414 58.23 -16.37 -33.61
CA ILE A 414 56.81 -16.59 -33.41
C ILE A 414 56.22 -17.41 -34.57
N ILE A 415 56.59 -17.09 -35.81
CA ILE A 415 56.17 -17.82 -37.00
C ILE A 415 56.64 -19.30 -36.91
N ALA A 416 57.88 -19.54 -36.52
CA ALA A 416 58.42 -20.88 -36.36
C ALA A 416 57.68 -21.67 -35.25
N ALA A 417 57.30 -21.03 -34.14
CA ALA A 417 56.49 -21.63 -33.08
C ALA A 417 55.06 -21.91 -33.55
N ALA A 418 54.43 -20.97 -34.28
CA ALA A 418 53.07 -21.13 -34.77
C ALA A 418 52.93 -22.20 -35.85
N THR A 419 53.99 -22.41 -36.67
CA THR A 419 54.05 -23.43 -37.72
C THR A 419 54.39 -24.85 -37.21
N GLY A 420 54.60 -25.03 -35.90
CA GLY A 420 54.92 -26.31 -35.28
C GLY A 420 56.34 -26.79 -35.50
N ASN A 421 57.20 -25.96 -36.09
CA ASN A 421 58.60 -26.29 -36.37
C ASN A 421 59.54 -26.15 -35.15
N MET A 422 58.98 -25.71 -33.98
CA MET A 422 59.75 -25.53 -32.75
C MET A 422 59.05 -26.26 -31.57
N ASN A 423 59.86 -26.92 -30.73
CA ASN A 423 59.33 -27.54 -29.52
C ASN A 423 59.06 -26.48 -28.46
N LEU A 424 57.74 -26.17 -28.25
CA LEU A 424 57.28 -25.13 -27.34
C LEU A 424 57.82 -25.27 -25.90
N ALA A 425 58.05 -26.49 -25.41
CA ALA A 425 58.63 -26.71 -24.08
C ALA A 425 60.06 -26.17 -24.00
N LYS A 426 60.85 -26.41 -25.02
CA LYS A 426 62.25 -25.96 -25.10
C LYS A 426 62.34 -24.43 -25.31
N TYR A 427 61.34 -23.87 -25.98
CA TYR A 427 61.24 -22.42 -26.17
C TYR A 427 60.86 -21.72 -24.86
N ARG A 428 59.89 -22.24 -24.10
CA ARG A 428 59.48 -21.72 -22.79
C ARG A 428 60.65 -21.67 -21.81
N ASP A 429 61.47 -22.69 -21.80
CA ASP A 429 62.62 -22.80 -20.88
C ASP A 429 63.78 -21.86 -21.28
N SER A 430 63.80 -21.37 -22.53
CA SER A 430 64.83 -20.46 -23.04
C SER A 430 64.46 -18.98 -23.01
N MET A 431 63.15 -18.61 -22.79
CA MET A 431 62.71 -17.22 -22.72
C MET A 431 62.12 -16.89 -21.32
N PRO A 432 62.92 -16.67 -20.31
CA PRO A 432 62.42 -16.35 -18.98
C PRO A 432 61.83 -14.96 -18.81
N ILE A 433 62.19 -14.01 -19.69
CA ILE A 433 61.77 -12.61 -19.55
C ILE A 433 61.68 -11.92 -20.93
N ALA A 434 60.51 -11.33 -21.24
CA ALA A 434 60.35 -10.30 -22.28
C ALA A 434 60.29 -8.93 -21.60
N ALA A 435 61.17 -8.02 -21.92
CA ALA A 435 61.13 -6.65 -21.47
C ALA A 435 60.47 -5.79 -22.58
N ASP A 436 59.26 -5.32 -22.28
CA ASP A 436 58.48 -4.45 -23.15
C ASP A 436 58.70 -2.96 -22.72
N PHE A 437 59.45 -2.22 -23.51
CA PHE A 437 59.81 -0.85 -23.19
C PHE A 437 58.73 0.17 -23.60
N GLU A 438 57.67 -0.21 -24.31
CA GLU A 438 56.54 0.69 -24.61
C GLU A 438 55.74 1.07 -23.33
N LYS A 439 55.72 0.19 -22.29
CA LYS A 439 54.98 0.44 -21.07
C LYS A 439 55.77 1.20 -19.99
N VAL A 440 57.04 1.51 -20.22
CA VAL A 440 57.88 2.19 -19.21
C VAL A 440 57.82 3.71 -19.32
N ILE A 441 57.22 4.27 -20.37
CA ILE A 441 57.21 5.71 -20.64
C ILE A 441 55.79 6.31 -20.53
N GLN A 442 54.74 5.54 -20.20
CA GLN A 442 53.44 6.04 -19.72
C GLN A 442 53.39 5.97 -18.18
#